data_9277a9809309480cbf830ec2746ede01
#
_entry.id   9277a9809309480cbf830ec2746ede01
#
_cell.length_a   1.000
_cell.length_b   1.000
_cell.length_c   1.000
_cell.angle_alpha   90.00
_cell.angle_beta   90.00
_cell.angle_gamma   90.00
#
_symmetry.space_group_name_H-M   'P 1'
#
loop_
_entity.id
_entity.type
_entity.pdbx_description
1 polymer ?
#
loop_
_entity_poly.entity_id
_entity_poly.type
_entity_poly.pdbx_seq_one_letter_code
_entity_poly.pdbx_strand_id
1 'polypeptide(L)'
;DSILYALSASKAWDTSYGSFDFFTSYTYADVEDIGYGTSSTATSNYSDFAAYDRQQPQAGTSNFQTEHLWKMRFNWKKELIDGYETTVSIFAERRSGQPYSYTFDENNACVLDVGGGRCARESRNDDAGHLLYVPDGINDPLFAATSFGGDLAAQQEFIDYINSSELAQYKGGIAERNGDNSRWSTIIDVRIQQELPALYPEHKLTVFFDIENFGNLLNDDWGRIERTRYEYERAVVSANIVDGQYEYFDLNSDSRIKNLEVLDQSVWQVQFGIKYDF
;
A
#
# COMPACT_ATOMS: atom_id res chain seq x y z
N ASP A 1 12.69 -1.47 -15.25
CA ASP A 1 13.32 -0.14 -15.29
C ASP A 1 13.10 0.57 -13.96
N SER A 2 13.96 1.50 -13.57
CA SER A 2 13.73 2.27 -12.34
C SER A 2 14.38 3.64 -12.41
N ILE A 3 13.64 4.65 -11.95
CA ILE A 3 14.11 6.02 -11.76
C ILE A 3 13.91 6.39 -10.29
N LEU A 4 14.94 6.93 -9.66
CA LEU A 4 14.91 7.34 -8.26
C LEU A 4 15.52 8.73 -8.09
N TYR A 5 14.78 9.62 -7.42
CA TYR A 5 15.25 10.93 -6.99
C TYR A 5 15.20 11.01 -5.46
N ALA A 6 16.29 11.44 -4.85
CA ALA A 6 16.35 11.66 -3.41
C ALA A 6 16.91 13.05 -3.11
N LEU A 7 16.23 13.75 -2.19
CA LEU A 7 16.65 15.03 -1.65
C LEU A 7 16.68 14.94 -0.13
N SER A 8 17.73 15.45 0.50
CA SER A 8 17.81 15.52 1.95
C SER A 8 18.33 16.87 2.42
N ALA A 9 17.93 17.25 3.64
CA ALA A 9 18.41 18.42 4.32
C ALA A 9 18.61 18.11 5.81
N SER A 10 19.66 18.70 6.40
CA SER A 10 19.92 18.59 7.84
C SER A 10 20.40 19.92 8.38
N LYS A 11 20.09 20.16 9.65
CA LYS A 11 20.57 21.33 10.40
C LYS A 11 20.69 21.00 11.87
N ALA A 12 21.82 21.36 12.46
CA ALA A 12 22.02 21.35 13.89
C ALA A 12 22.28 22.78 14.38
N TRP A 13 21.78 23.14 15.57
CA TRP A 13 21.97 24.47 16.18
C TRP A 13 21.81 24.38 17.69
N ASP A 14 22.49 25.27 18.38
CA ASP A 14 22.44 25.43 19.83
C ASP A 14 21.74 26.70 20.24
N THR A 15 21.02 26.66 21.34
CA THR A 15 20.34 27.80 21.96
C THR A 15 20.44 27.68 23.49
N SER A 16 19.98 28.73 24.20
CA SER A 16 19.82 28.66 25.66
C SER A 16 18.79 27.60 26.13
N TYR A 17 17.94 27.17 25.22
CA TYR A 17 16.91 26.11 25.48
C TYR A 17 17.41 24.70 25.21
N GLY A 18 18.64 24.51 24.69
CA GLY A 18 19.24 23.22 24.37
C GLY A 18 19.80 23.16 22.97
N SER A 19 20.33 22.01 22.64
CA SER A 19 20.83 21.65 21.31
C SER A 19 19.73 20.95 20.48
N PHE A 20 19.66 21.31 19.22
CA PHE A 20 18.64 20.81 18.28
C PHE A 20 19.33 20.19 17.07
N ASP A 21 18.80 19.07 16.60
CA ASP A 21 19.16 18.43 15.35
C ASP A 21 17.89 18.10 14.56
N PHE A 22 17.87 18.53 13.32
CA PHE A 22 16.77 18.27 12.38
C PHE A 22 17.33 17.63 11.13
N PHE A 23 16.67 16.59 10.67
CA PHE A 23 16.92 15.92 9.40
C PHE A 23 15.60 15.67 8.69
N THR A 24 15.55 15.89 7.39
CA THR A 24 14.45 15.46 6.53
C THR A 24 14.97 14.95 5.22
N SER A 25 14.27 13.98 4.65
CA SER A 25 14.53 13.48 3.30
C SER A 25 13.23 13.19 2.58
N TYR A 26 13.24 13.37 1.28
CA TYR A 26 12.18 12.97 0.37
C TYR A 26 12.78 12.11 -0.73
N THR A 27 12.12 10.99 -1.02
CA THR A 27 12.47 10.11 -2.12
C THR A 27 11.24 9.93 -3.00
N TYR A 28 11.43 10.11 -4.30
CA TYR A 28 10.51 9.69 -5.35
C TYR A 28 11.12 8.51 -6.08
N ALA A 29 10.35 7.47 -6.31
CA ALA A 29 10.77 6.30 -7.06
C ALA A 29 9.68 5.90 -8.06
N ASP A 30 10.09 5.69 -9.31
CA ASP A 30 9.26 5.14 -10.38
C ASP A 30 9.96 3.84 -10.83
N VAL A 31 9.29 2.72 -10.58
CA VAL A 31 9.85 1.38 -10.77
C VAL A 31 8.89 0.54 -11.60
N GLU A 32 9.37 0.10 -12.75
CA GLU A 32 8.63 -0.79 -13.64
C GLU A 32 9.28 -2.18 -13.69
N ASP A 33 8.47 -3.20 -13.69
CA ASP A 33 8.87 -4.58 -13.96
C ASP A 33 7.83 -5.29 -14.83
N ILE A 34 8.17 -6.51 -15.29
CA ILE A 34 7.25 -7.35 -16.07
C ILE A 34 6.47 -8.30 -15.16
N GLY A 35 6.98 -8.54 -13.96
CA GLY A 35 6.40 -9.43 -12.96
C GLY A 35 7.43 -9.73 -11.89
N TYR A 36 6.95 -10.01 -10.68
CA TYR A 36 7.84 -10.28 -9.54
C TYR A 36 8.11 -11.78 -9.42
N GLY A 37 9.31 -12.20 -9.77
CA GLY A 37 9.77 -13.58 -9.57
C GLY A 37 10.15 -13.86 -8.12
N THR A 38 9.19 -13.92 -7.20
CA THR A 38 9.44 -14.12 -5.75
C THR A 38 9.35 -15.56 -5.32
N SER A 39 8.80 -16.44 -6.15
CA SER A 39 8.64 -17.87 -5.85
C SER A 39 9.80 -18.69 -6.39
N SER A 40 10.09 -19.81 -5.72
CA SER A 40 11.02 -20.83 -6.21
C SER A 40 10.43 -21.72 -7.30
N THR A 41 9.11 -21.63 -7.55
CA THR A 41 8.42 -22.41 -8.58
C THR A 41 8.06 -21.52 -9.77
N ALA A 42 8.31 -22.03 -10.98
CA ALA A 42 8.01 -21.32 -12.22
C ALA A 42 6.50 -21.06 -12.40
N THR A 43 5.67 -21.98 -11.94
CA THR A 43 4.20 -21.85 -12.03
C THR A 43 3.71 -20.63 -11.24
N SER A 44 4.14 -20.50 -9.97
CA SER A 44 3.75 -19.36 -9.14
C SER A 44 4.27 -18.02 -9.72
N ASN A 45 5.50 -17.99 -10.21
CA ASN A 45 6.02 -16.77 -10.85
C ASN A 45 5.26 -16.39 -12.12
N TYR A 46 4.63 -17.37 -12.78
CA TYR A 46 3.81 -17.12 -13.96
C TYR A 46 2.40 -16.65 -13.60
N SER A 47 1.83 -17.14 -12.50
CA SER A 47 0.43 -16.91 -12.11
C SER A 47 0.24 -15.77 -11.09
N ASP A 48 1.28 -15.44 -10.31
CA ASP A 48 1.12 -14.57 -9.13
C ASP A 48 1.11 -13.06 -9.45
N PHE A 49 0.87 -12.65 -10.69
CA PHE A 49 0.72 -11.22 -11.03
C PHE A 49 -0.44 -10.98 -11.98
N ALA A 50 -1.14 -9.88 -11.79
CA ALA A 50 -2.22 -9.47 -12.66
C ALA A 50 -1.71 -9.14 -14.07
N ALA A 51 -2.35 -9.67 -15.09
CA ALA A 51 -2.00 -9.43 -16.49
C ALA A 51 -3.24 -9.50 -17.38
N TYR A 52 -3.23 -8.82 -18.51
CA TYR A 52 -4.23 -9.02 -19.56
C TYR A 52 -3.92 -10.25 -20.39
N ASP A 53 -2.66 -10.41 -20.81
CA ASP A 53 -2.17 -11.58 -21.53
C ASP A 53 -0.83 -12.01 -20.93
N ARG A 54 -0.84 -13.11 -20.16
CA ARG A 54 0.37 -13.64 -19.54
C ARG A 54 1.37 -14.24 -20.52
N GLN A 55 0.96 -14.53 -21.74
CA GLN A 55 1.88 -15.00 -22.79
C GLN A 55 2.68 -13.83 -23.41
N GLN A 56 2.16 -12.61 -23.25
CA GLN A 56 2.79 -11.37 -23.71
C GLN A 56 2.78 -10.33 -22.59
N PRO A 57 3.48 -10.59 -21.46
CA PRO A 57 3.44 -9.70 -20.31
C PRO A 57 4.03 -8.34 -20.66
N GLN A 58 3.31 -7.30 -20.27
CA GLN A 58 3.76 -5.92 -20.44
C GLN A 58 4.41 -5.40 -19.15
N ALA A 59 5.34 -4.46 -19.30
CA ALA A 59 5.88 -3.73 -18.17
C ALA A 59 4.77 -2.90 -17.52
N GLY A 60 4.82 -2.75 -16.21
CA GLY A 60 3.94 -1.92 -15.43
C GLY A 60 4.56 -1.64 -14.07
N THR A 61 3.93 -0.80 -13.28
CA THR A 61 4.41 -0.43 -11.95
C THR A 61 4.73 -1.66 -11.10
N SER A 62 5.88 -1.64 -10.45
CA SER A 62 6.32 -2.75 -9.60
C SER A 62 5.53 -2.81 -8.30
N ASN A 63 5.16 -4.01 -7.86
CA ASN A 63 4.53 -4.23 -6.55
C ASN A 63 5.40 -3.78 -5.36
N PHE A 64 6.71 -3.65 -5.58
CA PHE A 64 7.68 -3.22 -4.56
C PHE A 64 7.93 -1.70 -4.57
N GLN A 65 7.26 -0.96 -5.44
CA GLN A 65 7.40 0.48 -5.49
C GLN A 65 6.83 1.13 -4.22
N THR A 66 7.61 2.04 -3.65
CA THR A 66 7.11 3.11 -2.79
C THR A 66 7.36 4.41 -3.56
N GLU A 67 6.34 4.91 -4.23
CA GLU A 67 6.46 6.05 -5.15
C GLU A 67 6.96 7.30 -4.42
N HIS A 68 6.40 7.59 -3.26
CA HIS A 68 6.78 8.73 -2.45
C HIS A 68 7.11 8.31 -1.02
N LEU A 69 8.26 8.75 -0.52
CA LEU A 69 8.72 8.48 0.84
C LEU A 69 9.31 9.75 1.46
N TRP A 70 8.68 10.22 2.52
CA TRP A 70 9.18 11.29 3.37
C TRP A 70 9.64 10.71 4.69
N LYS A 71 10.84 11.15 5.15
CA LYS A 71 11.35 10.87 6.49
C LYS A 71 11.76 12.15 7.17
N MET A 72 11.49 12.23 8.47
CA MET A 72 11.88 13.36 9.31
C MET A 72 12.41 12.81 10.63
N ARG A 73 13.47 13.40 11.12
CA ARG A 73 13.97 13.21 12.47
C ARG A 73 14.22 14.58 13.11
N PHE A 74 13.73 14.73 14.32
CA PHE A 74 14.01 15.90 15.16
C PHE A 74 14.51 15.41 16.50
N ASN A 75 15.65 15.96 16.97
CA ASN A 75 16.19 15.69 18.28
C ASN A 75 16.35 17.02 19.02
N TRP A 76 15.95 17.02 20.27
CA TRP A 76 16.23 18.06 21.24
C TRP A 76 17.00 17.45 22.40
N LYS A 77 18.08 18.14 22.85
CA LYS A 77 18.97 17.71 23.93
C LYS A 77 19.20 18.86 24.89
N LYS A 78 19.10 18.59 26.16
CA LYS A 78 19.40 19.54 27.22
C LYS A 78 19.74 18.82 28.51
N GLU A 79 20.72 19.32 29.25
CA GLU A 79 20.93 18.94 30.63
C GLU A 79 19.86 19.60 31.51
N LEU A 80 18.79 18.84 31.86
CA LEU A 80 17.79 19.26 32.85
C LEU A 80 18.22 18.92 34.26
N ILE A 81 19.08 17.94 34.41
CA ILE A 81 19.79 17.57 35.63
C ILE A 81 21.26 17.81 35.34
N ASP A 82 21.95 18.53 36.21
CA ASP A 82 23.35 18.91 36.03
C ASP A 82 24.24 17.70 35.77
N GLY A 83 24.94 17.70 34.62
CA GLY A 83 25.76 16.60 34.15
C GLY A 83 25.01 15.41 33.52
N TYR A 84 23.69 15.48 33.36
CA TYR A 84 22.85 14.41 32.82
C TYR A 84 21.90 14.90 31.72
N GLU A 85 22.09 14.39 30.52
CA GLU A 85 21.34 14.83 29.33
C GLU A 85 19.90 14.28 29.32
N THR A 86 18.95 15.15 29.00
CA THR A 86 17.61 14.80 28.58
C THR A 86 17.57 14.88 27.06
N THR A 87 17.12 13.83 26.41
CA THR A 87 16.93 13.80 24.95
C THR A 87 15.46 13.50 24.61
N VAL A 88 14.89 14.33 23.73
CA VAL A 88 13.60 14.06 23.09
C VAL A 88 13.84 13.88 21.60
N SER A 89 13.45 12.74 21.06
CA SER A 89 13.56 12.41 19.65
C SER A 89 12.18 12.16 19.06
N ILE A 90 11.93 12.76 17.90
CA ILE A 90 10.73 12.53 17.10
C ILE A 90 11.19 12.00 15.75
N PHE A 91 10.66 10.86 15.35
CA PHE A 91 10.80 10.31 14.01
C PHE A 91 9.43 10.31 13.34
N ALA A 92 9.37 10.73 12.09
CA ALA A 92 8.16 10.65 11.29
C ALA A 92 8.48 10.09 9.91
N GLU A 93 7.63 9.18 9.45
CA GLU A 93 7.65 8.64 8.10
C GLU A 93 6.27 8.81 7.48
N ARG A 94 6.24 9.35 6.25
CA ARG A 94 5.04 9.38 5.41
C ARG A 94 5.38 8.78 4.06
N ARG A 95 4.58 7.80 3.64
CA ARG A 95 4.79 7.11 2.36
C ARG A 95 3.48 6.87 1.62
N SER A 96 3.60 6.80 0.29
CA SER A 96 2.52 6.31 -0.57
C SER A 96 2.15 4.88 -0.21
N GLY A 97 0.91 4.52 -0.45
CA GLY A 97 0.43 3.16 -0.29
C GLY A 97 1.08 2.19 -1.28
N GLN A 98 0.85 0.92 -1.05
CA GLN A 98 1.33 -0.15 -1.93
C GLN A 98 0.51 -0.17 -3.23
N PRO A 99 1.15 -0.29 -4.39
CA PRO A 99 0.47 -0.44 -5.67
C PRO A 99 -0.38 -1.72 -5.72
N TYR A 100 -1.52 -1.66 -6.43
CA TYR A 100 -2.36 -2.81 -6.71
C TYR A 100 -3.04 -2.69 -8.07
N SER A 101 -3.50 -3.83 -8.57
CA SER A 101 -4.18 -3.96 -9.85
C SER A 101 -5.69 -4.14 -9.67
N TYR A 102 -6.48 -3.58 -10.57
CA TYR A 102 -7.90 -3.91 -10.68
C TYR A 102 -8.07 -5.13 -11.59
N THR A 103 -8.74 -6.16 -11.09
CA THR A 103 -8.91 -7.44 -11.78
C THR A 103 -10.38 -7.85 -11.84
N PHE A 104 -10.69 -8.81 -12.71
CA PHE A 104 -11.93 -9.57 -12.60
C PHE A 104 -11.91 -10.45 -11.36
N ASP A 105 -13.09 -10.74 -10.79
CA ASP A 105 -13.26 -11.79 -9.80
C ASP A 105 -13.43 -13.12 -10.52
N GLU A 106 -12.37 -13.92 -10.57
CA GLU A 106 -12.31 -15.15 -11.36
C GLU A 106 -12.94 -16.37 -10.68
N ASN A 107 -13.39 -16.27 -9.43
CA ASN A 107 -14.00 -17.40 -8.75
C ASN A 107 -15.23 -17.94 -9.51
N ASN A 108 -15.91 -17.10 -10.26
CA ASN A 108 -17.09 -17.45 -11.06
C ASN A 108 -17.00 -16.98 -12.52
N ALA A 109 -15.97 -16.26 -12.91
CA ALA A 109 -15.85 -15.61 -14.21
C ALA A 109 -15.18 -16.49 -15.28
N CYS A 110 -15.54 -16.26 -16.54
CA CYS A 110 -14.90 -16.80 -17.71
C CYS A 110 -14.51 -15.68 -18.67
N VAL A 111 -13.42 -15.03 -18.39
CA VAL A 111 -12.91 -13.91 -19.21
C VAL A 111 -11.96 -14.35 -20.32
N LEU A 112 -11.59 -15.61 -20.37
CA LEU A 112 -10.77 -16.18 -21.43
C LEU A 112 -11.41 -17.48 -21.96
N ASP A 113 -12.11 -17.40 -23.09
CA ASP A 113 -12.59 -18.61 -23.79
C ASP A 113 -11.43 -19.21 -24.61
N VAL A 114 -10.93 -20.36 -24.17
CA VAL A 114 -9.89 -21.12 -24.90
C VAL A 114 -10.46 -22.02 -25.98
N GLY A 115 -11.74 -21.86 -26.32
CA GLY A 115 -12.45 -22.59 -27.36
C GLY A 115 -13.22 -23.79 -26.83
N GLY A 116 -14.35 -24.08 -27.50
CA GLY A 116 -15.23 -25.20 -27.16
C GLY A 116 -15.99 -25.04 -25.85
N GLY A 117 -16.28 -23.82 -25.43
CA GLY A 117 -17.00 -23.51 -24.18
C GLY A 117 -16.18 -23.85 -22.93
N ARG A 118 -14.87 -23.87 -23.05
CA ARG A 118 -13.95 -24.05 -21.93
C ARG A 118 -13.34 -22.73 -21.56
N CYS A 119 -13.64 -22.29 -20.37
CA CYS A 119 -12.90 -21.19 -19.75
C CYS A 119 -11.52 -21.69 -19.36
N ALA A 120 -10.49 -20.94 -19.70
CA ALA A 120 -9.24 -21.03 -18.98
C ALA A 120 -9.48 -20.51 -17.56
N ARG A 121 -10.10 -21.35 -16.74
CA ARG A 121 -10.02 -21.13 -15.29
C ARG A 121 -8.59 -21.41 -14.91
N GLU A 122 -7.84 -20.42 -14.61
CA GLU A 122 -6.70 -20.55 -13.73
C GLU A 122 -7.27 -20.89 -12.36
N SER A 123 -7.53 -22.19 -12.17
CA SER A 123 -8.32 -22.70 -11.07
C SER A 123 -7.45 -22.97 -9.85
N ARG A 124 -6.75 -21.98 -9.35
CA ARG A 124 -6.18 -22.05 -8.02
C ARG A 124 -6.64 -20.83 -7.24
N ASN A 125 -7.01 -21.06 -6.00
CA ASN A 125 -7.46 -20.01 -5.07
C ASN A 125 -6.39 -18.95 -4.75
N ASP A 126 -5.23 -19.03 -5.38
CA ASP A 126 -4.03 -18.24 -5.08
C ASP A 126 -3.41 -17.60 -6.34
N ASP A 127 -4.04 -17.64 -7.50
CA ASP A 127 -3.52 -17.03 -8.73
C ASP A 127 -4.08 -15.61 -8.90
N ALA A 128 -3.25 -14.67 -9.33
CA ALA A 128 -3.66 -13.30 -9.62
C ALA A 128 -4.61 -13.25 -10.82
N GLY A 129 -5.59 -12.35 -10.77
CA GLY A 129 -6.64 -12.25 -11.77
C GLY A 129 -6.22 -11.58 -13.08
N HIS A 130 -7.11 -11.65 -14.07
CA HIS A 130 -6.96 -10.88 -15.30
C HIS A 130 -7.28 -9.41 -15.05
N LEU A 131 -6.50 -8.51 -15.65
CA LEU A 131 -6.75 -7.07 -15.58
C LEU A 131 -8.14 -6.73 -16.12
N LEU A 132 -8.84 -5.85 -15.42
CA LEU A 132 -10.22 -5.50 -15.69
C LEU A 132 -10.33 -4.69 -17.00
N TYR A 133 -11.22 -5.10 -17.90
CA TYR A 133 -11.73 -4.20 -18.92
C TYR A 133 -12.74 -3.23 -18.29
N VAL A 134 -12.51 -1.94 -18.45
CA VAL A 134 -13.31 -0.86 -17.87
C VAL A 134 -14.20 -0.26 -18.94
N PRO A 135 -15.52 -0.53 -18.93
CA PRO A 135 -16.42 0.02 -19.97
C PRO A 135 -16.53 1.55 -19.86
N ASP A 136 -16.67 2.22 -20.99
CA ASP A 136 -16.90 3.68 -21.03
C ASP A 136 -18.30 4.07 -20.49
N GLY A 137 -19.23 3.14 -20.53
CA GLY A 137 -20.60 3.26 -20.04
C GLY A 137 -21.44 2.04 -20.43
N ILE A 138 -22.73 2.07 -20.13
CA ILE A 138 -23.67 0.99 -20.50
C ILE A 138 -23.84 0.81 -22.03
N ASN A 139 -23.42 1.79 -22.83
CA ASN A 139 -23.44 1.75 -24.29
C ASN A 139 -22.08 1.40 -24.90
N ASP A 140 -21.10 1.00 -24.08
CA ASP A 140 -19.80 0.56 -24.56
C ASP A 140 -19.98 -0.66 -25.49
N PRO A 141 -19.31 -0.70 -26.66
CA PRO A 141 -19.44 -1.82 -27.61
C PRO A 141 -19.08 -3.19 -27.04
N LEU A 142 -18.23 -3.22 -26.01
CA LEU A 142 -17.84 -4.46 -25.34
C LEU A 142 -18.64 -4.76 -24.07
N PHE A 143 -19.61 -3.91 -23.70
CA PHE A 143 -20.50 -4.13 -22.58
C PHE A 143 -21.76 -4.87 -23.04
N ALA A 144 -21.94 -6.12 -22.60
CA ALA A 144 -23.12 -6.88 -22.99
C ALA A 144 -24.41 -6.32 -22.35
N ALA A 145 -25.47 -6.17 -23.12
CA ALA A 145 -26.77 -5.71 -22.63
C ALA A 145 -27.40 -6.67 -21.57
N THR A 146 -26.96 -7.92 -21.55
CA THR A 146 -27.34 -8.95 -20.57
C THR A 146 -26.55 -8.86 -19.26
N SER A 147 -25.58 -7.96 -19.16
CA SER A 147 -24.82 -7.74 -17.91
C SER A 147 -25.77 -7.52 -16.74
N PHE A 148 -25.43 -8.12 -15.60
CA PHE A 148 -26.26 -8.14 -14.37
C PHE A 148 -27.70 -8.65 -14.63
N GLY A 149 -27.84 -9.66 -15.54
CA GLY A 149 -29.13 -10.21 -15.92
C GLY A 149 -30.03 -9.22 -16.69
N GLY A 150 -29.45 -8.18 -17.27
CA GLY A 150 -30.20 -7.11 -17.94
C GLY A 150 -30.80 -6.06 -17.01
N ASP A 151 -30.45 -6.07 -15.71
CA ASP A 151 -30.91 -5.06 -14.73
C ASP A 151 -30.15 -3.74 -14.96
N LEU A 152 -30.86 -2.76 -15.51
CA LEU A 152 -30.30 -1.44 -15.80
C LEU A 152 -29.84 -0.68 -14.54
N ALA A 153 -30.48 -0.92 -13.38
CA ALA A 153 -30.07 -0.27 -12.14
C ALA A 153 -28.71 -0.81 -11.67
N ALA A 154 -28.52 -2.14 -11.71
CA ALA A 154 -27.24 -2.76 -11.39
C ALA A 154 -26.14 -2.42 -12.39
N GLN A 155 -26.47 -2.32 -13.68
CA GLN A 155 -25.54 -1.82 -14.70
C GLN A 155 -25.08 -0.38 -14.38
N GLN A 156 -26.02 0.49 -14.01
CA GLN A 156 -25.69 1.87 -13.67
C GLN A 156 -24.87 1.95 -12.36
N GLU A 157 -25.16 1.12 -11.36
CA GLU A 157 -24.37 1.04 -10.13
C GLU A 157 -22.90 0.68 -10.41
N PHE A 158 -22.65 -0.24 -11.32
CA PHE A 158 -21.29 -0.57 -11.76
C PHE A 158 -20.60 0.59 -12.46
N ILE A 159 -21.30 1.29 -13.35
CA ILE A 159 -20.75 2.47 -14.03
C ILE A 159 -20.50 3.62 -13.04
N ASP A 160 -21.37 3.81 -12.05
CA ASP A 160 -21.18 4.81 -10.99
C ASP A 160 -19.99 4.46 -10.09
N TYR A 161 -19.78 3.18 -9.79
CA TYR A 161 -18.57 2.70 -9.12
C TYR A 161 -17.30 3.05 -9.91
N ILE A 162 -17.28 2.77 -11.23
CA ILE A 162 -16.16 3.15 -12.10
C ILE A 162 -15.92 4.66 -12.04
N ASN A 163 -16.97 5.47 -12.19
CA ASN A 163 -16.87 6.93 -12.23
C ASN A 163 -16.39 7.56 -10.92
N SER A 164 -16.60 6.88 -9.80
CA SER A 164 -16.22 7.33 -8.45
C SER A 164 -14.87 6.78 -7.97
N SER A 165 -14.19 5.96 -8.77
CA SER A 165 -12.92 5.33 -8.44
C SER A 165 -11.83 5.73 -9.45
N GLU A 166 -10.58 5.31 -9.18
CA GLU A 166 -9.45 5.50 -10.10
C GLU A 166 -9.63 4.72 -11.42
N LEU A 167 -10.59 3.80 -11.50
CA LEU A 167 -10.96 3.12 -12.75
C LEU A 167 -11.45 4.09 -13.84
N ALA A 168 -11.94 5.27 -13.46
CA ALA A 168 -12.43 6.26 -14.42
C ALA A 168 -11.41 6.65 -15.49
N GLN A 169 -10.12 6.58 -15.19
CA GLN A 169 -9.03 6.89 -16.12
C GLN A 169 -8.84 5.83 -17.22
N TYR A 170 -9.33 4.60 -17.01
CA TYR A 170 -9.16 3.47 -17.93
C TYR A 170 -10.38 3.18 -18.79
N LYS A 171 -11.40 4.04 -18.78
CA LYS A 171 -12.65 3.85 -19.54
C LYS A 171 -12.42 3.56 -21.01
N GLY A 172 -13.12 2.54 -21.52
CA GLY A 172 -12.97 2.05 -22.89
C GLY A 172 -11.70 1.22 -23.11
N GLY A 173 -11.02 0.79 -22.04
CA GLY A 173 -9.75 0.06 -22.10
C GLY A 173 -9.55 -0.92 -20.95
N ILE A 174 -8.34 -1.46 -20.88
CA ILE A 174 -7.89 -2.36 -19.82
C ILE A 174 -7.23 -1.54 -18.72
N ALA A 175 -7.56 -1.80 -17.46
CA ALA A 175 -6.86 -1.22 -16.32
C ALA A 175 -5.38 -1.63 -16.32
N GLU A 176 -4.51 -0.71 -15.96
CA GLU A 176 -3.08 -0.99 -15.91
C GLU A 176 -2.71 -1.85 -14.70
N ARG A 177 -1.68 -2.65 -14.85
CA ARG A 177 -1.11 -3.41 -13.74
C ARG A 177 -0.54 -2.44 -12.70
N ASN A 178 -0.99 -2.61 -11.44
CA ASN A 178 -0.59 -1.74 -10.34
C ASN A 178 -0.87 -0.25 -10.60
N GLY A 179 -1.96 0.04 -11.30
CA GLY A 179 -2.35 1.39 -11.70
C GLY A 179 -3.00 2.25 -10.62
N ASP A 180 -3.14 1.72 -9.39
CA ASP A 180 -3.64 2.47 -8.23
C ASP A 180 -2.85 2.08 -6.97
N ASN A 181 -2.93 2.92 -5.94
CA ASN A 181 -2.20 2.74 -4.69
C ASN A 181 -3.15 2.64 -3.49
N SER A 182 -2.78 1.81 -2.52
CA SER A 182 -3.40 1.81 -1.20
C SER A 182 -3.25 3.19 -0.54
N ARG A 183 -3.97 3.40 0.57
CA ARG A 183 -3.94 4.67 1.29
C ARG A 183 -2.52 5.01 1.77
N TRP A 184 -2.19 6.31 1.73
CA TRP A 184 -0.97 6.84 2.34
C TRP A 184 -0.91 6.52 3.82
N SER A 185 0.27 6.15 4.31
CA SER A 185 0.52 5.96 5.74
C SER A 185 1.42 7.07 6.29
N THR A 186 1.15 7.46 7.53
CA THR A 186 1.99 8.42 8.28
C THR A 186 2.18 7.88 9.68
N ILE A 187 3.41 7.53 10.03
CA ILE A 187 3.79 7.02 11.35
C ILE A 187 4.66 8.07 12.03
N ILE A 188 4.41 8.31 13.29
CA ILE A 188 5.19 9.23 14.14
C ILE A 188 5.57 8.48 15.40
N ASP A 189 6.87 8.38 15.67
CA ASP A 189 7.41 7.77 16.88
C ASP A 189 8.07 8.84 17.74
N VAL A 190 7.92 8.71 19.04
CA VAL A 190 8.49 9.63 20.03
C VAL A 190 9.31 8.86 21.04
N ARG A 191 10.55 9.26 21.24
CA ARG A 191 11.42 8.76 22.30
C ARG A 191 11.77 9.87 23.28
N ILE A 192 11.59 9.62 24.56
CA ILE A 192 12.03 10.48 25.65
C ILE A 192 13.05 9.70 26.45
N GLN A 193 14.23 10.27 26.64
CA GLN A 193 15.34 9.65 27.32
C GLN A 193 15.92 10.61 28.36
N GLN A 194 16.22 10.10 29.54
CA GLN A 194 16.87 10.83 30.63
C GLN A 194 18.07 10.06 31.15
N GLU A 195 19.23 10.69 31.15
CA GLU A 195 20.39 10.20 31.89
C GLU A 195 20.22 10.54 33.38
N LEU A 196 20.67 9.66 34.25
CA LEU A 196 20.62 9.77 35.71
C LEU A 196 21.95 9.34 36.32
N PRO A 197 22.29 9.83 37.51
CA PRO A 197 23.43 9.32 38.24
C PRO A 197 23.26 7.83 38.56
N ALA A 198 24.32 7.07 38.40
CA ALA A 198 24.38 5.65 38.78
C ALA A 198 25.03 5.46 40.14
N LEU A 199 25.22 4.20 40.57
CA LEU A 199 25.81 3.86 41.87
C LEU A 199 27.28 4.26 41.99
N TYR A 200 28.00 4.38 40.88
CA TYR A 200 29.39 4.81 40.80
C TYR A 200 29.52 6.06 39.94
N PRO A 201 30.42 7.01 40.29
CA PRO A 201 30.54 8.31 39.60
C PRO A 201 30.85 8.22 38.10
N GLU A 202 31.49 7.14 37.65
CA GLU A 202 31.87 6.93 36.24
C GLU A 202 30.80 6.19 35.44
N HIS A 203 29.74 5.72 36.13
CA HIS A 203 28.65 4.97 35.52
C HIS A 203 27.46 5.88 35.28
N LYS A 204 26.65 5.52 34.27
CA LYS A 204 25.42 6.23 33.94
C LYS A 204 24.25 5.29 33.91
N LEU A 205 23.12 5.76 34.39
CA LEU A 205 21.82 5.11 34.22
C LEU A 205 21.02 5.93 33.18
N THR A 206 20.45 5.28 32.19
CA THR A 206 19.57 5.91 31.23
C THR A 206 18.20 5.26 31.30
N VAL A 207 17.18 6.08 31.53
CA VAL A 207 15.79 5.67 31.50
C VAL A 207 15.18 6.18 30.21
N PHE A 208 14.39 5.38 29.50
CA PHE A 208 13.74 5.83 28.28
C PHE A 208 12.31 5.30 28.15
N PHE A 209 11.50 6.10 27.44
CA PHE A 209 10.17 5.77 26.98
C PHE A 209 10.14 5.92 25.47
N ASP A 210 9.74 4.87 24.79
CA ASP A 210 9.45 4.87 23.36
C ASP A 210 7.92 4.79 23.18
N ILE A 211 7.37 5.67 22.38
CA ILE A 211 5.97 5.66 21.98
C ILE A 211 5.97 5.48 20.46
N GLU A 212 5.69 4.27 20.04
CA GLU A 212 5.54 3.94 18.62
C GLU A 212 4.14 4.32 18.16
N ASN A 213 4.04 4.83 16.95
CA ASN A 213 2.80 5.30 16.34
C ASN A 213 2.04 6.29 17.25
N PHE A 214 2.74 7.31 17.75
CA PHE A 214 2.20 8.35 18.62
C PHE A 214 0.97 9.06 18.04
N GLY A 215 0.89 9.18 16.70
CA GLY A 215 -0.29 9.73 16.03
C GLY A 215 -1.57 8.96 16.36
N ASN A 216 -1.50 7.63 16.38
CA ASN A 216 -2.63 6.76 16.69
C ASN A 216 -3.05 6.86 18.18
N LEU A 217 -2.11 7.13 19.09
CA LEU A 217 -2.44 7.43 20.50
C LEU A 217 -3.32 8.67 20.65
N LEU A 218 -3.17 9.65 19.75
CA LEU A 218 -3.95 10.90 19.78
C LEU A 218 -5.30 10.76 19.06
N ASN A 219 -5.33 9.97 17.99
CA ASN A 219 -6.53 9.75 17.17
C ASN A 219 -6.44 8.37 16.49
N ASP A 220 -7.41 7.51 16.75
CA ASP A 220 -7.47 6.13 16.25
C ASP A 220 -7.47 6.02 14.70
N ASP A 221 -7.79 7.10 13.99
CA ASP A 221 -7.77 7.15 12.53
C ASP A 221 -6.37 7.52 11.96
N TRP A 222 -5.46 7.98 12.81
CA TRP A 222 -4.10 8.31 12.40
C TRP A 222 -3.18 7.10 12.52
N GLY A 223 -2.10 7.10 11.77
CA GLY A 223 -1.10 6.04 11.84
C GLY A 223 -1.57 4.67 11.36
N ARG A 224 -2.70 4.60 10.65
CA ARG A 224 -3.17 3.35 10.05
C ARG A 224 -2.36 3.00 8.82
N ILE A 225 -1.99 1.72 8.73
CA ILE A 225 -1.33 1.14 7.56
C ILE A 225 -2.32 0.18 6.91
N GLU A 226 -2.69 0.50 5.69
CA GLU A 226 -3.55 -0.35 4.87
C GLU A 226 -2.72 -1.02 3.78
N ARG A 227 -2.94 -2.30 3.58
CA ARG A 227 -2.30 -3.08 2.52
C ARG A 227 -3.34 -3.85 1.73
N THR A 228 -3.15 -3.92 0.44
CA THR A 228 -3.88 -4.85 -0.42
C THR A 228 -3.40 -6.28 -0.12
N ARG A 229 -4.29 -7.27 -0.24
CA ARG A 229 -3.93 -8.69 -0.05
C ARG A 229 -2.75 -9.07 -0.95
N TYR A 230 -2.05 -10.13 -0.55
CA TYR A 230 -1.07 -10.78 -1.40
C TYR A 230 -1.69 -11.03 -2.79
N GLU A 231 -0.87 -11.01 -3.83
CA GLU A 231 -1.19 -10.86 -5.24
C GLU A 231 -1.47 -9.39 -5.65
N TYR A 232 -1.64 -8.50 -4.67
CA TYR A 232 -1.74 -7.05 -4.88
C TYR A 232 -2.81 -6.67 -5.90
N GLU A 233 -4.00 -7.24 -5.73
CA GLU A 233 -5.12 -7.02 -6.62
C GLU A 233 -6.41 -6.69 -5.87
N ARG A 234 -7.32 -6.03 -6.59
CA ARG A 234 -8.71 -5.79 -6.21
C ARG A 234 -9.61 -6.38 -7.26
N ALA A 235 -10.20 -7.52 -6.94
CA ALA A 235 -11.22 -8.15 -7.76
C ALA A 235 -12.52 -7.33 -7.66
N VAL A 236 -12.93 -6.71 -8.78
CA VAL A 236 -14.03 -5.73 -8.81
C VAL A 236 -15.36 -6.38 -9.16
N VAL A 237 -15.39 -7.19 -10.21
CA VAL A 237 -16.60 -7.74 -10.81
C VAL A 237 -16.26 -9.01 -11.56
N SER A 238 -17.18 -9.96 -11.59
CA SER A 238 -17.07 -11.12 -12.47
C SER A 238 -17.56 -10.81 -13.87
N ALA A 239 -17.04 -11.49 -14.90
CA ALA A 239 -17.56 -11.39 -16.24
C ALA A 239 -17.40 -12.70 -17.01
N ASN A 240 -18.28 -12.94 -17.97
CA ASN A 240 -18.13 -13.94 -19.01
C ASN A 240 -17.93 -13.26 -20.37
N ILE A 241 -17.30 -13.94 -21.31
CA ILE A 241 -17.29 -13.51 -22.70
C ILE A 241 -18.47 -14.17 -23.42
N VAL A 242 -19.41 -13.35 -23.89
CA VAL A 242 -20.60 -13.76 -24.65
C VAL A 242 -20.64 -12.98 -25.94
N ASP A 243 -20.60 -13.68 -27.08
CA ASP A 243 -20.60 -13.05 -28.41
C ASP A 243 -19.54 -11.95 -28.61
N GLY A 244 -18.39 -12.08 -27.92
CA GLY A 244 -17.28 -11.14 -27.98
C GLY A 244 -17.44 -9.89 -27.11
N GLN A 245 -18.45 -9.87 -26.23
CA GLN A 245 -18.68 -8.81 -25.26
C GLN A 245 -18.47 -9.36 -23.84
N TYR A 246 -18.16 -8.46 -22.90
CA TYR A 246 -18.11 -8.78 -21.46
C TYR A 246 -19.53 -8.71 -20.89
N GLU A 247 -20.05 -9.85 -20.44
CA GLU A 247 -21.26 -9.94 -19.65
C GLU A 247 -20.89 -9.89 -18.18
N TYR A 248 -21.00 -8.72 -17.57
CA TYR A 248 -20.64 -8.49 -16.16
C TYR A 248 -21.72 -9.00 -15.22
N PHE A 249 -21.29 -9.51 -14.07
CA PHE A 249 -22.16 -9.95 -12.98
C PHE A 249 -21.39 -9.93 -11.65
N ASP A 250 -22.11 -10.04 -10.53
CA ASP A 250 -21.52 -10.08 -9.17
C ASP A 250 -20.54 -8.94 -8.91
N LEU A 251 -21.03 -7.69 -8.93
CA LEU A 251 -20.24 -6.56 -8.48
C LEU A 251 -19.77 -6.81 -7.03
N ASN A 252 -18.48 -6.92 -6.86
CA ASN A 252 -17.91 -7.26 -5.57
C ASN A 252 -17.86 -6.01 -4.67
N SER A 253 -18.94 -5.78 -3.94
CA SER A 253 -19.03 -4.71 -2.92
C SER A 253 -18.35 -5.10 -1.60
N ASP A 254 -17.84 -6.34 -1.48
CA ASP A 254 -17.40 -6.95 -0.23
C ASP A 254 -15.88 -6.85 0.01
N SER A 255 -15.42 -7.52 1.04
CA SER A 255 -14.10 -7.46 1.70
C SER A 255 -12.87 -7.54 0.81
N ARG A 256 -12.98 -8.08 -0.41
CA ARG A 256 -11.88 -8.14 -1.40
C ARG A 256 -11.54 -6.79 -2.01
N ILE A 257 -12.50 -5.86 -2.07
CA ILE A 257 -12.30 -4.49 -2.56
C ILE A 257 -11.69 -3.60 -1.46
N LYS A 258 -11.81 -4.00 -0.18
CA LYS A 258 -11.25 -3.25 0.94
C LYS A 258 -9.77 -3.59 1.13
N ASN A 259 -8.97 -2.56 1.35
CA ASN A 259 -7.60 -2.74 1.79
C ASN A 259 -7.58 -3.51 3.10
N LEU A 260 -6.60 -4.38 3.28
CA LEU A 260 -6.36 -5.01 4.58
C LEU A 260 -5.66 -4.02 5.50
N GLU A 261 -6.20 -3.84 6.70
CA GLU A 261 -5.50 -3.12 7.75
C GLU A 261 -4.43 -4.03 8.36
N VAL A 262 -3.23 -3.50 8.53
CA VAL A 262 -2.15 -4.22 9.24
C VAL A 262 -2.23 -3.80 10.70
N LEU A 263 -3.03 -4.50 11.49
CA LEU A 263 -3.35 -4.14 12.87
C LEU A 263 -2.14 -3.95 13.77
N ASP A 264 -1.15 -4.82 13.69
CA ASP A 264 0.04 -4.78 14.56
C ASP A 264 0.88 -3.50 14.37
N GLN A 265 0.90 -2.96 13.16
CA GLN A 265 1.62 -1.72 12.82
C GLN A 265 0.73 -0.48 12.89
N SER A 266 -0.58 -0.66 12.98
CA SER A 266 -1.56 0.43 13.00
C SER A 266 -1.93 0.90 14.41
N VAL A 267 -1.52 0.19 15.45
CA VAL A 267 -1.79 0.55 16.85
C VAL A 267 -0.55 1.13 17.51
N TRP A 268 -0.78 2.07 18.43
CA TRP A 268 0.32 2.62 19.22
C TRP A 268 0.82 1.60 20.25
N GLN A 269 2.11 1.68 20.54
CA GLN A 269 2.76 0.87 21.56
C GLN A 269 3.66 1.75 22.43
N VAL A 270 3.83 1.37 23.70
CA VAL A 270 4.76 2.03 24.62
C VAL A 270 5.74 1.04 25.16
N GLN A 271 7.01 1.36 25.04
CA GLN A 271 8.10 0.63 25.66
C GLN A 271 8.76 1.48 26.74
N PHE A 272 8.96 0.91 27.92
CA PHE A 272 9.80 1.48 28.97
C PHE A 272 11.09 0.66 29.07
N GLY A 273 12.22 1.34 29.20
CA GLY A 273 13.50 0.66 29.36
C GLY A 273 14.48 1.40 30.25
N ILE A 274 15.40 0.63 30.79
CA ILE A 274 16.51 1.12 31.62
C ILE A 274 17.82 0.54 31.07
N LYS A 275 18.79 1.40 30.82
CA LYS A 275 20.13 1.04 30.38
C LYS A 275 21.11 1.48 31.45
N TYR A 276 22.05 0.61 31.80
CA TYR A 276 23.15 0.90 32.72
C TYR A 276 24.48 0.80 31.97
N ASP A 277 25.20 1.89 31.92
CA ASP A 277 26.52 1.99 31.31
C ASP A 277 27.57 2.00 32.43
N PHE A 278 28.53 1.05 32.38
CA PHE A 278 29.58 0.86 33.36
C PHE A 278 30.98 0.93 32.76
#